data_0e7b143752b1e1455a89ec2975c1a802
#
_entry.id   0e7b143752b1e1455a89ec2975c1a802
#
_cell.length_a   1.000
_cell.length_b   1.000
_cell.length_c   1.000
_cell.angle_alpha   90.00
_cell.angle_beta   90.00
_cell.angle_gamma   90.00
#
_symmetry.space_group_name_H-M   'P 1'
#
loop_
_entity.id
_entity.type
_entity.pdbx_description
1 polymer ?
#
loop_
_entity_poly.entity_id
_entity_poly.type
_entity_poly.pdbx_seq_one_letter_code
_entity_poly.pdbx_strand_id
1 'polypeptide(L)'
;MPALDGSRILVAGGAHRVGRALSLDLAEGGADVFVSYHSSAGPAEQTRADIEALGRRSGVVRANAAEPADMAAMVDAAAETLGGLDVYVHCPSGGFEPHPPQDVDEALWDAAMDSTAKGFMFAAQAAHRVMKEGGGGVIVAITDVAGLQPWPNFAPHAAAKAAQIHLLKCLALAWGRDGVRVCGVAPGPVLMPEGIAGNPDETALGRLGDPADVAHAVRYCIEAGFVTGQNIVVDGGRLLRP
;
A
#
# COMPACT_ATOMS: atom_id res chain seq x y z
N MET A 1 1.76 5.81 20.51
CA MET A 1 2.19 5.31 19.19
C MET A 1 1.74 3.86 19.11
N PRO A 2 1.16 3.40 18.03
CA PRO A 2 0.82 1.98 17.95
C PRO A 2 2.12 1.17 18.03
N ALA A 3 2.26 0.36 19.05
CA ALA A 3 3.16 -0.78 18.98
C ALA A 3 2.56 -1.73 17.95
N LEU A 4 3.36 -2.48 17.21
CA LEU A 4 2.82 -3.40 16.20
C LEU A 4 1.94 -4.47 16.87
N ASP A 5 2.38 -4.98 18.01
CA ASP A 5 1.60 -5.94 18.80
C ASP A 5 0.28 -5.34 19.30
N GLY A 6 -0.82 -6.01 18.99
CA GLY A 6 -2.18 -5.58 19.33
C GLY A 6 -2.75 -4.49 18.43
N SER A 7 -2.01 -3.97 17.42
CA SER A 7 -2.52 -2.99 16.46
C SER A 7 -3.57 -3.59 15.54
N ARG A 8 -4.56 -2.78 15.16
CA ARG A 8 -5.65 -3.09 14.23
C ARG A 8 -5.30 -2.54 12.86
N ILE A 9 -4.99 -3.42 11.92
CA ILE A 9 -4.42 -3.06 10.63
C ILE A 9 -5.33 -3.47 9.48
N LEU A 10 -5.62 -2.54 8.56
CA LEU A 10 -6.23 -2.84 7.27
C LEU A 10 -5.14 -2.81 6.20
N VAL A 11 -4.99 -3.92 5.46
CA VAL A 11 -4.14 -4.01 4.26
C VAL A 11 -5.03 -4.09 3.02
N ALA A 12 -5.20 -2.98 2.32
CA ALA A 12 -5.89 -2.98 1.02
C ALA A 12 -5.03 -3.65 -0.04
N GLY A 13 -5.62 -4.59 -0.80
CA GLY A 13 -4.86 -5.40 -1.77
C GLY A 13 -3.95 -6.44 -1.11
N GLY A 14 -4.28 -6.89 0.10
CA GLY A 14 -3.48 -7.81 0.91
C GLY A 14 -3.55 -9.30 0.50
N ALA A 15 -4.19 -9.64 -0.64
CA ALA A 15 -4.37 -11.03 -1.07
C ALA A 15 -3.19 -11.60 -1.87
N HIS A 16 -2.33 -10.76 -2.44
CA HIS A 16 -1.28 -11.17 -3.36
C HIS A 16 0.03 -10.44 -3.15
N ARG A 17 1.12 -11.06 -3.64
CA ARG A 17 2.44 -10.44 -3.82
C ARG A 17 2.89 -9.68 -2.56
N VAL A 18 3.31 -8.44 -2.71
CA VAL A 18 3.77 -7.59 -1.60
C VAL A 18 2.67 -7.40 -0.56
N GLY A 19 1.41 -7.19 -0.96
CA GLY A 19 0.31 -7.02 -0.02
C GLY A 19 0.10 -8.22 0.90
N ARG A 20 0.15 -9.46 0.33
CA ARG A 20 0.06 -10.68 1.15
C ARG A 20 1.25 -10.85 2.09
N ALA A 21 2.46 -10.60 1.59
CA ALA A 21 3.66 -10.69 2.41
C ALA A 21 3.60 -9.68 3.58
N LEU A 22 3.16 -8.45 3.33
CA LEU A 22 2.93 -7.45 4.37
C LEU A 22 1.87 -7.90 5.38
N SER A 23 0.74 -8.46 4.91
CA SER A 23 -0.33 -8.93 5.79
C SER A 23 0.16 -9.99 6.79
N LEU A 24 0.95 -10.94 6.31
CA LEU A 24 1.52 -12.00 7.15
C LEU A 24 2.61 -11.47 8.07
N ASP A 25 3.54 -10.65 7.58
CA ASP A 25 4.62 -10.07 8.38
C ASP A 25 4.07 -9.20 9.54
N LEU A 26 3.02 -8.41 9.28
CA LEU A 26 2.37 -7.61 10.31
C LEU A 26 1.64 -8.47 11.33
N ALA A 27 1.00 -9.56 10.91
CA ALA A 27 0.35 -10.52 11.79
C ALA A 27 1.35 -11.29 12.65
N GLU A 28 2.49 -11.72 12.10
CA GLU A 28 3.61 -12.32 12.83
C GLU A 28 4.18 -11.36 13.88
N GLY A 29 4.15 -10.05 13.59
CA GLY A 29 4.51 -8.98 14.54
C GLY A 29 3.47 -8.71 15.63
N GLY A 30 2.37 -9.47 15.68
CA GLY A 30 1.34 -9.41 16.72
C GLY A 30 0.13 -8.54 16.40
N ALA A 31 -0.02 -8.04 15.15
CA ALA A 31 -1.17 -7.24 14.77
C ALA A 31 -2.39 -8.09 14.39
N ASP A 32 -3.58 -7.58 14.62
CA ASP A 32 -4.80 -8.06 14.01
C ASP A 32 -4.93 -7.45 12.61
N VAL A 33 -5.11 -8.27 11.57
CA VAL A 33 -5.00 -7.80 10.19
C VAL A 33 -6.24 -8.14 9.37
N PHE A 34 -6.90 -7.10 8.87
CA PHE A 34 -8.00 -7.21 7.92
C PHE A 34 -7.48 -6.99 6.48
N VAL A 35 -7.97 -7.79 5.53
CA VAL A 35 -7.45 -7.80 4.15
C VAL A 35 -8.54 -7.43 3.16
N SER A 36 -8.24 -6.64 2.14
CA SER A 36 -9.15 -6.50 1.00
C SER A 36 -8.57 -7.07 -0.29
N TYR A 37 -9.47 -7.40 -1.21
CA TYR A 37 -9.16 -7.89 -2.55
C TYR A 37 -10.14 -7.32 -3.58
N HIS A 38 -9.77 -7.33 -4.87
CA HIS A 38 -10.71 -6.98 -5.96
C HIS A 38 -11.25 -8.23 -6.67
N SER A 39 -10.38 -9.06 -7.24
CA SER A 39 -10.75 -10.23 -8.05
C SER A 39 -10.31 -11.57 -7.47
N SER A 40 -9.48 -11.58 -6.42
CA SER A 40 -8.75 -12.75 -5.95
C SER A 40 -9.30 -13.30 -4.63
N ALA A 41 -10.58 -13.75 -4.65
CA ALA A 41 -11.27 -14.22 -3.45
C ALA A 41 -10.57 -15.40 -2.76
N GLY A 42 -10.17 -16.45 -3.50
CA GLY A 42 -9.48 -17.62 -2.94
C GLY A 42 -8.18 -17.27 -2.22
N PRO A 43 -7.23 -16.57 -2.86
CA PRO A 43 -6.02 -16.09 -2.19
C PRO A 43 -6.27 -15.16 -0.99
N ALA A 44 -7.32 -14.35 -1.02
CA ALA A 44 -7.68 -13.50 0.11
C ALA A 44 -8.14 -14.33 1.32
N GLU A 45 -9.01 -15.32 1.10
CA GLU A 45 -9.45 -16.25 2.14
C GLU A 45 -8.28 -17.08 2.70
N GLN A 46 -7.34 -17.50 1.85
CA GLN A 46 -6.14 -18.19 2.32
C GLN A 46 -5.29 -17.26 3.20
N THR A 47 -5.12 -15.99 2.81
CA THR A 47 -4.37 -15.01 3.63
C THR A 47 -5.05 -14.80 4.99
N ARG A 48 -6.38 -14.69 5.02
CA ARG A 48 -7.15 -14.61 6.27
C ARG A 48 -6.91 -15.83 7.16
N ALA A 49 -7.02 -17.04 6.58
CA ALA A 49 -6.81 -18.28 7.33
C ALA A 49 -5.38 -18.39 7.90
N ASP A 50 -4.38 -17.98 7.14
CA ASP A 50 -2.97 -17.98 7.59
C ASP A 50 -2.76 -16.99 8.75
N ILE A 51 -3.40 -15.80 8.71
CA ILE A 51 -3.36 -14.83 9.82
C ILE A 51 -4.05 -15.39 11.07
N GLU A 52 -5.20 -16.04 10.91
CA GLU A 52 -5.91 -16.69 12.03
C GLU A 52 -5.09 -17.84 12.64
N ALA A 53 -4.34 -18.58 11.83
CA ALA A 53 -3.44 -19.63 12.30
C ALA A 53 -2.27 -19.09 13.16
N LEU A 54 -1.91 -17.80 12.99
CA LEU A 54 -0.98 -17.08 13.87
C LEU A 54 -1.63 -16.62 15.20
N GLY A 55 -2.92 -16.93 15.42
CA GLY A 55 -3.67 -16.53 16.61
C GLY A 55 -4.13 -15.07 16.59
N ARG A 56 -4.19 -14.43 15.42
CA ARG A 56 -4.61 -13.03 15.27
C ARG A 56 -6.02 -12.94 14.67
N ARG A 57 -6.74 -11.86 15.00
CA ARG A 57 -8.04 -11.60 14.38
C ARG A 57 -7.83 -11.19 12.92
N SER A 58 -8.69 -11.67 12.05
CA SER A 58 -8.65 -11.34 10.63
C SER A 58 -10.07 -11.26 10.06
N GLY A 59 -10.18 -10.70 8.86
CA GLY A 59 -11.37 -10.68 8.05
C GLY A 59 -11.00 -10.27 6.64
N VAL A 60 -11.95 -10.44 5.72
CA VAL A 60 -11.72 -10.17 4.30
C VAL A 60 -12.93 -9.50 3.66
N VAL A 61 -12.69 -8.55 2.76
CA VAL A 61 -13.75 -7.89 2.00
C VAL A 61 -13.33 -7.67 0.55
N ARG A 62 -14.29 -7.79 -0.36
CA ARG A 62 -14.09 -7.37 -1.76
C ARG A 62 -14.26 -5.86 -1.86
N ALA A 63 -13.30 -5.19 -2.52
CA ALA A 63 -13.37 -3.76 -2.78
C ALA A 63 -12.64 -3.42 -4.10
N ASN A 64 -13.27 -2.61 -4.93
CA ASN A 64 -12.66 -2.06 -6.15
C ASN A 64 -12.00 -0.72 -5.81
N ALA A 65 -10.69 -0.62 -5.95
CA ALA A 65 -9.96 0.60 -5.62
C ALA A 65 -10.34 1.81 -6.50
N ALA A 66 -10.90 1.59 -7.68
CA ALA A 66 -11.40 2.67 -8.54
C ALA A 66 -12.71 3.31 -8.03
N GLU A 67 -13.43 2.65 -7.10
CA GLU A 67 -14.72 3.08 -6.60
C GLU A 67 -14.61 3.68 -5.19
N PRO A 68 -14.84 4.99 -5.02
CA PRO A 68 -14.75 5.65 -3.71
C PRO A 68 -15.67 5.04 -2.64
N ALA A 69 -16.87 4.59 -3.03
CA ALA A 69 -17.81 3.95 -2.12
C ALA A 69 -17.29 2.63 -1.56
N ASP A 70 -16.63 1.81 -2.41
CA ASP A 70 -16.01 0.55 -1.99
C ASP A 70 -14.85 0.83 -1.02
N MET A 71 -14.07 1.88 -1.26
CA MET A 71 -12.97 2.26 -0.40
C MET A 71 -13.45 2.67 1.00
N ALA A 72 -14.54 3.41 1.09
CA ALA A 72 -15.14 3.77 2.38
C ALA A 72 -15.72 2.53 3.08
N ALA A 73 -16.52 1.71 2.39
CA ALA A 73 -17.12 0.50 2.94
C ALA A 73 -16.07 -0.52 3.43
N MET A 74 -14.94 -0.65 2.71
CA MET A 74 -13.80 -1.49 3.11
C MET A 74 -13.22 -1.06 4.47
N VAL A 75 -13.02 0.25 4.66
CA VAL A 75 -12.49 0.80 5.91
C VAL A 75 -13.49 0.58 7.05
N ASP A 76 -14.78 0.80 6.81
CA ASP A 76 -15.82 0.61 7.80
C ASP A 76 -15.93 -0.86 8.24
N ALA A 77 -15.88 -1.81 7.30
CA ALA A 77 -15.91 -3.24 7.58
C ALA A 77 -14.68 -3.69 8.40
N ALA A 78 -13.50 -3.16 8.09
CA ALA A 78 -12.28 -3.43 8.85
C ALA A 78 -12.39 -2.88 10.28
N ALA A 79 -12.83 -1.64 10.44
CA ALA A 79 -13.00 -1.00 11.73
C ALA A 79 -14.04 -1.71 12.60
N GLU A 80 -15.16 -2.16 12.02
CA GLU A 80 -16.17 -2.94 12.71
C GLU A 80 -15.62 -4.30 13.19
N THR A 81 -14.96 -5.03 12.29
CA THR A 81 -14.44 -6.38 12.59
C THR A 81 -13.33 -6.35 13.65
N LEU A 82 -12.43 -5.37 13.57
CA LEU A 82 -11.28 -5.26 14.47
C LEU A 82 -11.57 -4.43 15.74
N GLY A 83 -12.69 -3.71 15.78
CA GLY A 83 -13.04 -2.80 16.88
C GLY A 83 -12.31 -1.47 16.82
N GLY A 84 -11.96 -1.00 15.62
CA GLY A 84 -11.26 0.26 15.32
C GLY A 84 -10.15 0.07 14.30
N LEU A 85 -9.36 1.13 14.03
CA LEU A 85 -8.29 1.12 13.04
C LEU A 85 -7.10 1.96 13.51
N ASP A 86 -5.93 1.35 13.64
CA ASP A 86 -4.69 2.02 14.03
C ASP A 86 -3.77 2.24 12.83
N VAL A 87 -3.80 1.31 11.85
CA VAL A 87 -2.95 1.35 10.67
C VAL A 87 -3.76 1.04 9.41
N TYR A 88 -3.56 1.83 8.38
CA TYR A 88 -4.05 1.55 7.03
C TYR A 88 -2.87 1.43 6.06
N VAL A 89 -2.72 0.28 5.40
CA VAL A 89 -1.72 0.05 4.34
C VAL A 89 -2.42 -0.04 2.99
N HIS A 90 -2.07 0.85 2.07
CA HIS A 90 -2.65 0.91 0.71
C HIS A 90 -1.70 0.29 -0.31
N CYS A 91 -2.03 -0.90 -0.82
CA CYS A 91 -1.26 -1.59 -1.87
C CYS A 91 -1.89 -1.56 -3.27
N PRO A 92 -3.20 -1.23 -3.47
CA PRO A 92 -3.78 -1.27 -4.80
C PRO A 92 -3.06 -0.37 -5.80
N SER A 93 -2.87 -0.86 -7.00
CA SER A 93 -2.47 -0.07 -8.15
C SER A 93 -2.87 -0.79 -9.44
N GLY A 94 -3.23 -0.04 -10.47
CA GLY A 94 -3.53 -0.55 -11.80
C GLY A 94 -2.59 -0.01 -12.85
N GLY A 95 -2.82 -0.40 -14.11
CA GLY A 95 -2.10 0.16 -15.26
C GLY A 95 -0.62 -0.22 -15.32
N PHE A 96 -0.19 -1.30 -14.65
CA PHE A 96 1.19 -1.80 -14.74
C PHE A 96 1.34 -2.73 -15.95
N GLU A 97 1.03 -2.19 -17.13
CA GLU A 97 1.23 -2.83 -18.42
C GLU A 97 2.04 -1.89 -19.33
N PRO A 98 3.05 -2.41 -20.07
CA PRO A 98 3.88 -1.56 -20.90
C PRO A 98 3.14 -1.15 -22.17
N HIS A 99 2.95 0.15 -22.36
CA HIS A 99 2.40 0.77 -23.57
C HIS A 99 3.27 1.96 -23.97
N PRO A 100 3.69 2.06 -25.26
CA PRO A 100 4.32 3.28 -25.75
C PRO A 100 3.39 4.49 -25.53
N PRO A 101 3.91 5.68 -25.19
CA PRO A 101 3.08 6.83 -24.84
C PRO A 101 2.03 7.23 -25.89
N GLN A 102 2.33 7.02 -27.18
CA GLN A 102 1.41 7.31 -28.28
C GLN A 102 0.24 6.32 -28.39
N ASP A 103 0.33 5.16 -27.74
CA ASP A 103 -0.69 4.09 -27.76
C ASP A 103 -1.53 4.07 -26.46
N VAL A 104 -1.29 5.02 -25.56
CA VAL A 104 -2.08 5.16 -24.32
C VAL A 104 -3.44 5.77 -24.66
N ASP A 105 -4.49 5.04 -24.36
CA ASP A 105 -5.87 5.51 -24.44
C ASP A 105 -6.42 5.98 -23.07
N GLU A 106 -7.64 6.54 -23.09
CA GLU A 106 -8.32 7.03 -21.89
C GLU A 106 -8.55 5.91 -20.86
N ALA A 107 -8.90 4.70 -21.32
CA ALA A 107 -9.18 3.58 -20.44
C ALA A 107 -7.94 3.12 -19.66
N LEU A 108 -6.77 3.06 -20.31
CA LEU A 108 -5.49 2.76 -19.67
C LEU A 108 -5.10 3.86 -18.66
N TRP A 109 -5.32 5.12 -19.03
CA TRP A 109 -5.08 6.26 -18.15
C TRP A 109 -5.97 6.20 -16.91
N ASP A 110 -7.27 6.04 -17.10
CA ASP A 110 -8.26 6.00 -16.01
C ASP A 110 -8.02 4.80 -15.08
N ALA A 111 -7.71 3.62 -15.63
CA ALA A 111 -7.41 2.43 -14.83
C ALA A 111 -6.23 2.66 -13.88
N ALA A 112 -5.19 3.35 -14.32
CA ALA A 112 -4.03 3.69 -13.50
C ALA A 112 -4.38 4.74 -12.43
N MET A 113 -5.00 5.85 -12.84
CA MET A 113 -5.31 6.97 -11.97
C MET A 113 -6.37 6.62 -10.92
N ASP A 114 -7.45 5.96 -11.35
CA ASP A 114 -8.58 5.64 -10.48
C ASP A 114 -8.22 4.62 -9.41
N SER A 115 -7.51 3.54 -9.77
CA SER A 115 -7.14 2.52 -8.79
C SER A 115 -5.98 2.93 -7.87
N THR A 116 -5.12 3.87 -8.30
CA THR A 116 -3.92 4.25 -7.54
C THR A 116 -4.13 5.56 -6.78
N ALA A 117 -4.23 6.69 -7.47
CA ALA A 117 -4.29 8.00 -6.83
C ALA A 117 -5.66 8.29 -6.21
N LYS A 118 -6.74 8.09 -6.98
CA LYS A 118 -8.11 8.31 -6.52
C LYS A 118 -8.47 7.32 -5.41
N GLY A 119 -8.21 6.01 -5.61
CA GLY A 119 -8.47 4.99 -4.59
C GLY A 119 -7.72 5.27 -3.28
N PHE A 120 -6.46 5.67 -3.35
CA PHE A 120 -5.69 6.08 -2.17
C PHE A 120 -6.34 7.27 -1.45
N MET A 121 -6.73 8.31 -2.19
CA MET A 121 -7.33 9.51 -1.60
C MET A 121 -8.58 9.18 -0.78
N PHE A 122 -9.53 8.45 -1.36
CA PHE A 122 -10.81 8.16 -0.70
C PHE A 122 -10.71 7.11 0.42
N ALA A 123 -9.85 6.12 0.26
CA ALA A 123 -9.57 5.17 1.34
C ALA A 123 -8.85 5.85 2.52
N ALA A 124 -7.87 6.72 2.24
CA ALA A 124 -7.17 7.49 3.28
C ALA A 124 -8.13 8.44 4.01
N GLN A 125 -9.08 9.06 3.30
CA GLN A 125 -10.11 9.92 3.91
C GLN A 125 -11.02 9.13 4.87
N ALA A 126 -11.45 7.93 4.47
CA ALA A 126 -12.24 7.06 5.34
C ALA A 126 -11.43 6.59 6.55
N ALA A 127 -10.18 6.16 6.35
CA ALA A 127 -9.28 5.75 7.42
C ALA A 127 -9.00 6.90 8.41
N HIS A 128 -8.75 8.11 7.90
CA HIS A 128 -8.56 9.31 8.74
C HIS A 128 -9.77 9.54 9.66
N ARG A 129 -11.00 9.43 9.16
CA ARG A 129 -12.22 9.60 9.95
C ARG A 129 -12.24 8.64 11.15
N VAL A 130 -11.99 7.36 10.92
CA VAL A 130 -11.97 6.33 11.99
C VAL A 130 -10.80 6.57 12.96
N MET A 131 -9.60 6.84 12.44
CA MET A 131 -8.39 7.04 13.25
C MET A 131 -8.50 8.28 14.13
N LYS A 132 -9.05 9.37 13.61
CA LYS A 132 -9.24 10.61 14.39
C LYS A 132 -10.13 10.39 15.61
N GLU A 133 -11.22 9.65 15.45
CA GLU A 133 -12.12 9.28 16.55
C GLU A 133 -11.43 8.31 17.53
N GLY A 134 -10.53 7.44 17.03
CA GLY A 134 -9.73 6.49 17.82
C GLY A 134 -8.51 7.09 18.54
N GLY A 135 -8.23 8.40 18.36
CA GLY A 135 -7.09 9.08 19.00
C GLY A 135 -5.81 9.12 18.16
N GLY A 136 -5.88 8.78 16.89
CA GLY A 136 -4.79 8.86 15.92
C GLY A 136 -4.51 7.55 15.22
N GLY A 137 -3.49 7.55 14.35
CA GLY A 137 -3.11 6.37 13.57
C GLY A 137 -2.03 6.65 12.53
N VAL A 138 -1.77 5.68 11.67
CA VAL A 138 -0.85 5.84 10.55
C VAL A 138 -1.38 5.23 9.26
N ILE A 139 -1.27 5.98 8.18
CA ILE A 139 -1.59 5.56 6.81
C ILE A 139 -0.27 5.38 6.06
N VAL A 140 -0.06 4.20 5.48
CA VAL A 140 1.13 3.88 4.68
C VAL A 140 0.71 3.51 3.26
N ALA A 141 1.15 4.30 2.28
CA ALA A 141 0.94 3.99 0.86
C ALA A 141 2.12 3.18 0.30
N ILE A 142 1.86 2.05 -0.34
CA ILE A 142 2.87 1.39 -1.17
C ILE A 142 2.88 2.13 -2.51
N THR A 143 3.87 3.01 -2.65
CA THR A 143 4.10 3.82 -3.84
C THR A 143 4.94 3.03 -4.86
N ASP A 144 5.82 3.68 -5.59
CA ASP A 144 6.72 3.02 -6.55
C ASP A 144 7.86 3.98 -6.91
N VAL A 145 9.04 3.45 -7.24
CA VAL A 145 10.14 4.24 -7.80
C VAL A 145 9.78 4.84 -9.17
N ALA A 146 8.82 4.25 -9.90
CA ALA A 146 8.27 4.82 -11.13
C ALA A 146 7.61 6.21 -10.91
N GLY A 147 7.15 6.51 -9.70
CA GLY A 147 6.67 7.85 -9.34
C GLY A 147 7.77 8.86 -9.08
N LEU A 148 9.04 8.44 -9.06
CA LEU A 148 10.22 9.27 -8.78
C LEU A 148 11.16 9.42 -9.98
N GLN A 149 11.12 8.46 -10.93
CA GLN A 149 11.90 8.53 -12.16
C GLN A 149 11.00 8.19 -13.37
N PRO A 150 11.30 8.73 -14.56
CA PRO A 150 10.46 8.50 -15.74
C PRO A 150 10.57 7.07 -16.26
N TRP A 151 9.40 6.42 -16.46
CA TRP A 151 9.25 5.14 -17.14
C TRP A 151 8.35 5.33 -18.37
N PRO A 152 8.92 5.61 -19.57
CA PRO A 152 8.14 6.01 -20.73
C PRO A 152 7.02 5.03 -21.10
N ASN A 153 7.29 3.73 -21.10
CA ASN A 153 6.30 2.71 -21.45
C ASN A 153 5.29 2.42 -20.32
N PHE A 154 5.42 3.06 -19.16
CA PHE A 154 4.49 2.94 -18.03
C PHE A 154 3.98 4.32 -17.60
N ALA A 155 3.84 5.25 -18.54
CA ALA A 155 3.53 6.65 -18.24
C ALA A 155 2.27 6.85 -17.38
N PRO A 156 1.11 6.17 -17.61
CA PRO A 156 -0.05 6.29 -16.74
C PRO A 156 0.22 5.82 -15.31
N HIS A 157 0.87 4.66 -15.14
CA HIS A 157 1.26 4.13 -13.84
C HIS A 157 2.22 5.09 -13.10
N ALA A 158 3.28 5.56 -13.78
CA ALA A 158 4.25 6.48 -13.20
C ALA A 158 3.60 7.80 -12.75
N ALA A 159 2.70 8.36 -13.57
CA ALA A 159 1.94 9.56 -13.24
C ALA A 159 1.04 9.34 -12.02
N ALA A 160 0.32 8.22 -11.96
CA ALA A 160 -0.54 7.87 -10.83
C ALA A 160 0.25 7.70 -9.52
N LYS A 161 1.43 7.04 -9.58
CA LYS A 161 2.33 6.89 -8.43
C LYS A 161 2.95 8.22 -8.01
N ALA A 162 3.31 9.10 -8.94
CA ALA A 162 3.78 10.46 -8.62
C ALA A 162 2.67 11.28 -7.93
N ALA A 163 1.43 11.20 -8.42
CA ALA A 163 0.27 11.82 -7.79
C ALA A 163 0.06 11.27 -6.36
N GLN A 164 0.15 9.95 -6.16
CA GLN A 164 0.04 9.31 -4.85
C GLN A 164 1.13 9.80 -3.89
N ILE A 165 2.39 9.93 -4.34
CA ILE A 165 3.51 10.48 -3.56
C ILE A 165 3.26 11.95 -3.18
N HIS A 166 2.62 12.73 -4.02
CA HIS A 166 2.30 14.11 -3.67
C HIS A 166 1.11 14.18 -2.70
N LEU A 167 0.06 13.39 -2.93
CA LEU A 167 -1.11 13.29 -2.05
C LEU A 167 -0.72 12.96 -0.61
N LEU A 168 0.16 11.98 -0.38
CA LEU A 168 0.57 11.60 0.97
C LEU A 168 1.16 12.80 1.74
N LYS A 169 1.88 13.71 1.08
CA LYS A 169 2.45 14.91 1.71
C LYS A 169 1.35 15.92 2.09
N CYS A 170 0.38 16.14 1.19
CA CYS A 170 -0.77 16.98 1.44
C CYS A 170 -1.58 16.49 2.66
N LEU A 171 -1.86 15.16 2.68
CA LEU A 171 -2.63 14.52 3.73
C LEU A 171 -1.87 14.53 5.08
N ALA A 172 -0.57 14.28 5.06
CA ALA A 172 0.28 14.37 6.25
C ALA A 172 0.23 15.77 6.90
N LEU A 173 0.29 16.81 6.08
CA LEU A 173 0.20 18.21 6.54
C LEU A 173 -1.21 18.53 7.09
N ALA A 174 -2.25 18.04 6.41
CA ALA A 174 -3.63 18.32 6.78
C ALA A 174 -4.05 17.62 8.09
N TRP A 175 -3.61 16.35 8.30
CA TRP A 175 -4.13 15.49 9.35
C TRP A 175 -3.18 15.27 10.54
N GLY A 176 -1.97 15.82 10.48
CA GLY A 176 -0.98 15.65 11.55
C GLY A 176 -1.47 16.14 12.93
N ARG A 177 -2.28 17.23 12.98
CA ARG A 177 -2.87 17.74 14.22
C ARG A 177 -4.01 16.85 14.77
N ASP A 178 -4.59 16.01 13.94
CA ASP A 178 -5.57 15.00 14.34
C ASP A 178 -4.89 13.71 14.86
N GLY A 179 -3.55 13.70 14.98
CA GLY A 179 -2.78 12.53 15.39
C GLY A 179 -2.61 11.48 14.30
N VAL A 180 -2.95 11.77 13.04
CA VAL A 180 -2.83 10.84 11.91
C VAL A 180 -1.60 11.17 11.08
N ARG A 181 -0.66 10.21 11.02
CA ARG A 181 0.53 10.29 10.17
C ARG A 181 0.25 9.65 8.82
N VAL A 182 0.87 10.18 7.76
CA VAL A 182 0.77 9.60 6.41
C VAL A 182 2.17 9.47 5.83
N CYS A 183 2.55 8.26 5.46
CA CYS A 183 3.85 7.92 4.91
C CYS A 183 3.70 7.12 3.61
N GLY A 184 4.77 7.01 2.86
CA GLY A 184 4.87 6.14 1.68
C GLY A 184 6.09 5.24 1.78
N VAL A 185 6.02 4.10 1.12
CA VAL A 185 7.15 3.22 0.85
C VAL A 185 7.18 3.00 -0.66
N ALA A 186 8.31 3.32 -1.29
CA ALA A 186 8.54 3.18 -2.74
C ALA A 186 9.46 1.98 -3.02
N PRO A 187 8.93 0.81 -3.31
CA PRO A 187 9.72 -0.33 -3.71
C PRO A 187 10.38 -0.11 -5.08
N GLY A 188 11.57 -0.69 -5.25
CA GLY A 188 12.16 -0.98 -6.54
C GLY A 188 11.71 -2.37 -7.06
N PRO A 189 12.59 -3.11 -7.77
CA PRO A 189 12.26 -4.42 -8.33
C PRO A 189 12.13 -5.48 -7.23
N VAL A 190 10.91 -5.61 -6.67
CA VAL A 190 10.52 -6.59 -5.66
C VAL A 190 9.37 -7.42 -6.19
N LEU A 191 9.42 -8.75 -6.12
CA LEU A 191 8.37 -9.66 -6.62
C LEU A 191 7.86 -9.25 -8.02
N MET A 192 8.69 -9.46 -9.02
CA MET A 192 8.33 -9.16 -10.41
C MET A 192 7.01 -9.84 -10.81
N PRO A 193 6.20 -9.24 -11.69
CA PRO A 193 5.03 -9.90 -12.23
C PRO A 193 5.36 -11.27 -12.83
N GLU A 194 4.40 -12.19 -12.82
CA GLU A 194 4.57 -13.50 -13.43
C GLU A 194 4.97 -13.37 -14.91
N GLY A 195 5.99 -14.13 -15.32
CA GLY A 195 6.55 -14.06 -16.67
C GLY A 195 7.53 -12.91 -16.94
N ILE A 196 7.76 -12.04 -15.98
CA ILE A 196 8.76 -10.96 -16.08
C ILE A 196 9.98 -11.33 -15.24
N ALA A 197 11.12 -11.59 -15.90
CA ALA A 197 12.38 -11.75 -15.19
C ALA A 197 12.88 -10.39 -14.69
N GLY A 198 13.11 -10.28 -13.39
CA GLY A 198 13.82 -9.11 -12.85
C GLY A 198 15.31 -9.18 -13.19
N ASN A 199 15.92 -8.03 -13.34
CA ASN A 199 17.36 -7.93 -13.57
C ASN A 199 18.07 -7.41 -12.31
N PRO A 200 18.86 -8.27 -11.60
CA PRO A 200 19.64 -7.85 -10.42
C PRO A 200 20.61 -6.70 -10.70
N ASP A 201 21.12 -6.61 -11.94
CA ASP A 201 22.06 -5.58 -12.34
C ASP A 201 21.43 -4.17 -12.40
N GLU A 202 20.12 -4.07 -12.32
CA GLU A 202 19.43 -2.78 -12.21
C GLU A 202 19.56 -2.15 -10.82
N THR A 203 20.02 -2.88 -9.82
CA THR A 203 20.21 -2.38 -8.46
C THR A 203 21.69 -2.21 -8.12
N ALA A 204 22.02 -1.26 -7.26
CA ALA A 204 23.40 -1.10 -6.79
C ALA A 204 23.84 -2.26 -5.89
N LEU A 205 22.88 -2.92 -5.21
CA LEU A 205 23.14 -4.08 -4.35
C LEU A 205 23.32 -5.38 -5.13
N GLY A 206 23.12 -5.42 -6.46
CA GLY A 206 23.28 -6.60 -7.30
C GLY A 206 22.27 -7.73 -7.00
N ARG A 207 21.14 -7.42 -6.38
CA ARG A 207 20.04 -8.37 -6.11
C ARG A 207 18.69 -7.72 -6.30
N LEU A 208 17.70 -8.53 -6.56
CA LEU A 208 16.30 -8.09 -6.44
C LEU A 208 15.93 -7.92 -4.97
N GLY A 209 14.97 -7.06 -4.70
CA GLY A 209 14.40 -6.92 -3.35
C GLY A 209 13.54 -8.12 -2.99
N ASP A 210 13.44 -8.35 -1.69
CA ASP A 210 12.50 -9.30 -1.08
C ASP A 210 11.30 -8.53 -0.49
N PRO A 211 10.09 -9.10 -0.42
CA PRO A 211 8.98 -8.49 0.30
C PRO A 211 9.30 -8.08 1.73
N ALA A 212 10.18 -8.80 2.41
CA ALA A 212 10.66 -8.44 3.75
C ALA A 212 11.40 -7.08 3.77
N ASP A 213 12.11 -6.73 2.69
CA ASP A 213 12.76 -5.41 2.58
C ASP A 213 11.70 -4.29 2.63
N VAL A 214 10.54 -4.51 2.00
CA VAL A 214 9.40 -3.57 2.02
C VAL A 214 8.71 -3.58 3.38
N ALA A 215 8.52 -4.76 3.99
CA ALA A 215 7.88 -4.90 5.28
C ALA A 215 8.64 -4.17 6.39
N HIS A 216 9.95 -4.23 6.40
CA HIS A 216 10.79 -3.47 7.34
C HIS A 216 10.55 -1.95 7.23
N ALA A 217 10.42 -1.40 6.02
CA ALA A 217 10.13 0.01 5.82
C ALA A 217 8.70 0.38 6.25
N VAL A 218 7.72 -0.51 6.04
CA VAL A 218 6.34 -0.32 6.52
C VAL A 218 6.31 -0.32 8.05
N ARG A 219 6.98 -1.27 8.71
CA ARG A 219 7.13 -1.31 10.17
C ARG A 219 7.78 -0.02 10.69
N TYR A 220 8.84 0.44 10.04
CA TYR A 220 9.47 1.72 10.39
C TYR A 220 8.46 2.88 10.32
N CYS A 221 7.65 2.99 9.25
CA CYS A 221 6.62 4.01 9.14
C CYS A 221 5.57 3.90 10.27
N ILE A 222 5.22 2.68 10.68
CA ILE A 222 4.26 2.43 11.77
C ILE A 222 4.85 2.91 13.12
N GLU A 223 6.07 2.54 13.42
CA GLU A 223 6.70 2.71 14.76
C GLU A 223 7.36 4.08 14.94
N ALA A 224 7.84 4.72 13.87
CA ALA A 224 8.56 5.98 13.92
C ALA A 224 7.60 7.17 14.09
N GLY A 225 7.21 7.46 15.32
CA GLY A 225 6.16 8.43 15.66
C GLY A 225 6.42 9.91 15.30
N PHE A 226 7.63 10.27 14.89
CA PHE A 226 7.96 11.62 14.42
C PHE A 226 8.20 11.67 12.90
N VAL A 227 7.79 10.61 12.17
CA VAL A 227 7.88 10.52 10.71
C VAL A 227 6.49 10.63 10.10
N THR A 228 6.29 11.66 9.27
CA THR A 228 5.09 11.86 8.46
C THR A 228 5.45 12.63 7.18
N GLY A 229 4.67 12.46 6.12
CA GLY A 229 4.90 13.11 4.82
C GLY A 229 6.14 12.59 4.08
N GLN A 230 6.79 11.53 4.55
CA GLN A 230 7.98 10.94 3.93
C GLN A 230 7.60 9.76 3.03
N ASN A 231 8.32 9.64 1.91
CA ASN A 231 8.24 8.49 1.02
C ASN A 231 9.59 7.76 1.08
N ILE A 232 9.61 6.61 1.75
CA ILE A 232 10.84 5.83 2.00
C ILE A 232 11.12 4.97 0.76
N VAL A 233 12.26 5.18 0.13
CA VAL A 233 12.70 4.41 -1.04
C VAL A 233 13.37 3.11 -0.58
N VAL A 234 12.92 1.98 -1.14
CA VAL A 234 13.44 0.63 -0.86
C VAL A 234 13.70 -0.06 -2.20
N ASP A 235 14.78 0.31 -2.85
CA ASP A 235 15.04 -0.02 -4.25
C ASP A 235 16.42 -0.66 -4.54
N GLY A 236 17.19 -0.95 -3.51
CA GLY A 236 18.55 -1.47 -3.66
C GLY A 236 19.50 -0.51 -4.39
N GLY A 237 19.19 0.79 -4.42
CA GLY A 237 19.96 1.81 -5.11
C GLY A 237 19.67 1.90 -6.62
N ARG A 238 18.51 1.42 -7.08
CA ARG A 238 18.11 1.52 -8.49
C ARG A 238 18.03 2.96 -8.97
N LEU A 239 17.48 3.88 -8.19
CA LEU A 239 17.36 5.30 -8.55
C LEU A 239 18.71 6.02 -8.70
N LEU A 240 19.81 5.42 -8.22
CA LEU A 240 21.15 5.99 -8.35
C LEU A 240 21.83 5.57 -9.66
N ARG A 241 21.24 4.64 -10.39
CA ARG A 241 21.77 4.20 -11.67
C ARG A 241 21.17 5.02 -12.82
N PRO A 242 21.96 5.34 -13.84
CA PRO A 242 21.50 6.09 -14.99
C PRO A 242 20.50 5.32 -15.84
#